data_98760c2c4e2e022eba06c49f03b22e50
#
_entry.id   98760c2c4e2e022eba06c49f03b22e50
#
_cell.length_a   1.000
_cell.length_b   1.000
_cell.length_c   1.000
_cell.angle_alpha   90.00
_cell.angle_beta   90.00
_cell.angle_gamma   90.00
#
_symmetry.space_group_name_H-M   'P 1'
#
loop_
_entity.id
_entity.type
_entity.pdbx_description
1 polymer ?
#
loop_
_entity_poly.entity_id
_entity_poly.type
_entity_poly.pdbx_seq_one_letter_code
_entity_poly.pdbx_strand_id
1 'polypeptide(L)'
;MSKVFLLIAALLGALSVVLGAFAAHGLKKIIPADAITTFETGVRYQFYHTFALLAVGILLERFPAQTLVWSGYSFIAGIVLFSGSLYALALLNSTGNVGISKIGIITPFGGLFFILGWIFLFIGIMKRTS
;
A
#
# COMPACT_ATOMS: atom_id res chain seq x y z
N MET A 1 12.36 13.62 7.07
CA MET A 1 11.57 12.54 6.44
C MET A 1 10.65 11.79 7.42
N SER A 2 11.03 11.67 8.69
CA SER A 2 10.17 10.96 9.64
C SER A 2 8.76 11.58 9.73
N LYS A 3 8.68 12.89 9.90
CA LYS A 3 7.39 13.59 9.97
C LYS A 3 6.54 13.37 8.72
N VAL A 4 7.15 13.42 7.53
CA VAL A 4 6.44 13.23 6.27
C VAL A 4 5.87 11.80 6.21
N PHE A 5 6.66 10.80 6.54
CA PHE A 5 6.20 9.41 6.54
C PHE A 5 5.08 9.18 7.56
N LEU A 6 5.20 9.78 8.74
CA LEU A 6 4.16 9.67 9.77
C LEU A 6 2.84 10.31 9.33
N LEU A 7 2.92 11.48 8.68
CA LEU A 7 1.73 12.15 8.16
C LEU A 7 1.08 11.35 7.04
N ILE A 8 1.88 10.85 6.10
CA ILE A 8 1.38 10.02 5.00
C ILE A 8 0.74 8.75 5.56
N ALA A 9 1.39 8.10 6.52
CA ALA A 9 0.85 6.88 7.14
C ALA A 9 -0.48 7.15 7.82
N ALA A 10 -0.61 8.27 8.53
CA ALA A 10 -1.87 8.62 9.19
C ALA A 10 -3.00 8.83 8.17
N LEU A 11 -2.70 9.54 7.07
CA LEU A 11 -3.68 9.75 6.01
C LEU A 11 -4.06 8.44 5.31
N LEU A 12 -3.07 7.60 5.02
CA LEU A 12 -3.32 6.30 4.39
C LEU A 12 -4.13 5.38 5.31
N GLY A 13 -3.89 5.46 6.61
CA GLY A 13 -4.68 4.70 7.59
C GLY A 13 -6.14 5.10 7.56
N ALA A 14 -6.42 6.40 7.58
CA ALA A 14 -7.79 6.90 7.48
C ALA A 14 -8.44 6.49 6.16
N LEU A 15 -7.71 6.63 5.05
CA LEU A 15 -8.20 6.23 3.73
C LEU A 15 -8.49 4.73 3.68
N SER A 16 -7.65 3.90 4.29
CA SER A 16 -7.86 2.45 4.34
C SER A 16 -9.17 2.09 5.03
N VAL A 17 -9.49 2.78 6.12
CA VAL A 17 -10.77 2.57 6.82
C VAL A 17 -11.95 2.97 5.93
N VAL A 18 -11.86 4.13 5.27
CA VAL A 18 -12.93 4.61 4.37
C VAL A 18 -13.14 3.62 3.23
N LEU A 19 -12.07 3.17 2.58
CA LEU A 19 -12.17 2.24 1.46
C LEU A 19 -12.67 0.86 1.92
N GLY A 20 -12.25 0.39 3.07
CA GLY A 20 -12.73 -0.86 3.64
C GLY A 20 -14.22 -0.81 3.97
N ALA A 21 -14.68 0.28 4.56
CA ALA A 21 -16.10 0.47 4.84
C ALA A 21 -16.92 0.56 3.56
N PHE A 22 -16.42 1.26 2.55
CA PHE A 22 -17.07 1.36 1.25
C PHE A 22 -17.20 -0.03 0.59
N ALA A 23 -16.15 -0.85 0.63
CA ALA A 23 -16.18 -2.20 0.08
C ALA A 23 -17.21 -3.08 0.77
N ALA A 24 -17.36 -2.94 2.10
CA ALA A 24 -18.28 -3.76 2.88
C ALA A 24 -19.75 -3.36 2.68
N HIS A 25 -20.02 -2.14 2.28
CA HIS A 25 -21.38 -1.60 2.21
C HIS A 25 -21.76 -1.10 0.81
N GLY A 26 -21.33 0.11 0.42
CA GLY A 26 -21.78 0.75 -0.81
C GLY A 26 -21.32 0.02 -2.08
N LEU A 27 -20.06 -0.32 -2.15
CA LEU A 27 -19.47 -0.96 -3.33
C LEU A 27 -20.06 -2.35 -3.59
N LYS A 28 -20.38 -3.06 -2.52
CA LYS A 28 -20.96 -4.40 -2.58
C LYS A 28 -22.27 -4.45 -3.36
N LYS A 29 -22.97 -3.33 -3.46
CA LYS A 29 -24.26 -3.22 -4.15
C LYS A 29 -24.10 -2.98 -5.65
N ILE A 30 -22.91 -2.58 -6.12
CA ILE A 30 -22.72 -2.11 -7.50
C ILE A 30 -21.71 -2.90 -8.30
N ILE A 31 -20.88 -3.75 -7.66
CA ILE A 31 -19.94 -4.60 -8.38
C ILE A 31 -20.06 -6.06 -7.92
N PRO A 32 -19.60 -7.04 -8.77
CA PRO A 32 -19.70 -8.46 -8.42
C PRO A 32 -18.80 -8.87 -7.25
N ALA A 33 -19.12 -10.02 -6.65
CA ALA A 33 -18.40 -10.51 -5.47
C ALA A 33 -16.90 -10.73 -5.69
N ASP A 34 -16.51 -11.19 -6.87
CA ASP A 34 -15.10 -11.40 -7.20
C ASP A 34 -14.33 -10.08 -7.29
N ALA A 35 -14.97 -9.03 -7.81
CA ALA A 35 -14.40 -7.69 -7.85
C ALA A 35 -14.28 -7.09 -6.43
N ILE A 36 -15.23 -7.36 -5.56
CA ILE A 36 -15.15 -6.96 -4.15
C ILE A 36 -13.92 -7.60 -3.49
N THR A 37 -13.68 -8.89 -3.74
CA THR A 37 -12.52 -9.60 -3.18
C THR A 37 -11.20 -8.94 -3.65
N THR A 38 -11.12 -8.55 -4.92
CA THR A 38 -9.97 -7.85 -5.47
C THR A 38 -9.76 -6.50 -4.77
N PHE A 39 -10.83 -5.74 -4.59
CA PHE A 39 -10.80 -4.45 -3.93
C PHE A 39 -10.33 -4.60 -2.47
N GLU A 40 -10.90 -5.56 -1.76
CA GLU A 40 -10.53 -5.83 -0.36
C GLU A 40 -9.09 -6.25 -0.20
N THR A 41 -8.53 -6.98 -1.16
CA THR A 41 -7.10 -7.32 -1.16
C THR A 41 -6.26 -6.05 -1.22
N GLY A 42 -6.66 -5.09 -2.05
CA GLY A 42 -6.00 -3.79 -2.12
C GLY A 42 -6.03 -3.06 -0.78
N VAL A 43 -7.20 -3.04 -0.12
CA VAL A 43 -7.37 -2.39 1.19
C VAL A 43 -6.48 -3.06 2.24
N ARG A 44 -6.45 -4.39 2.25
CA ARG A 44 -5.70 -5.16 3.23
C ARG A 44 -4.21 -4.89 3.12
N TYR A 45 -3.67 -4.91 1.90
CA TYR A 45 -2.25 -4.64 1.67
C TYR A 45 -1.91 -3.18 1.94
N GLN A 46 -2.85 -2.27 1.69
CA GLN A 46 -2.67 -0.87 2.07
C GLN A 46 -2.55 -0.73 3.59
N PHE A 47 -3.37 -1.42 4.37
CA PHE A 47 -3.25 -1.41 5.83
C PHE A 47 -1.92 -1.95 6.31
N TYR A 48 -1.52 -3.13 5.83
CA TYR A 48 -0.25 -3.74 6.25
C TYR A 48 0.92 -2.79 6.06
N HIS A 49 0.97 -2.14 4.91
CA HIS A 49 2.11 -1.31 4.53
C HIS A 49 1.99 0.12 5.05
N THR A 50 0.79 0.55 5.39
CA THR A 50 0.57 1.79 6.15
C THR A 50 1.18 1.64 7.55
N PHE A 51 0.94 0.52 8.23
CA PHE A 51 1.56 0.26 9.52
C PHE A 51 3.08 0.12 9.41
N ALA A 52 3.55 -0.52 8.35
CA ALA A 52 4.99 -0.61 8.09
C ALA A 52 5.62 0.78 7.88
N LEU A 53 4.95 1.65 7.13
CA LEU A 53 5.39 3.03 6.92
C LEU A 53 5.41 3.82 8.23
N LEU A 54 4.40 3.62 9.06
CA LEU A 54 4.35 4.24 10.39
C LEU A 54 5.55 3.82 11.22
N ALA A 55 5.88 2.52 11.20
CA ALA A 55 7.05 2.00 11.90
C ALA A 55 8.34 2.64 11.38
N VAL A 56 8.49 2.75 10.07
CA VAL A 56 9.66 3.40 9.45
C VAL A 56 9.79 4.84 9.94
N GLY A 57 8.67 5.58 9.97
CA GLY A 57 8.68 6.97 10.43
C GLY A 57 9.14 7.09 11.89
N ILE A 58 8.66 6.19 12.76
CA ILE A 58 9.05 6.17 14.17
C ILE A 58 10.53 5.83 14.32
N LEU A 59 11.00 4.84 13.56
CA LEU A 59 12.41 4.43 13.62
C LEU A 59 13.33 5.54 13.14
N LEU A 60 12.93 6.30 12.12
CA LEU A 60 13.73 7.41 11.60
C LEU A 60 13.94 8.52 12.63
N GLU A 61 13.01 8.70 13.55
CA GLU A 61 13.18 9.66 14.63
C GLU A 61 14.28 9.24 15.61
N ARG A 62 14.45 7.93 15.77
CA ARG A 62 15.42 7.38 16.72
C ARG A 62 16.81 7.21 16.12
N PHE A 63 16.87 6.71 14.91
CA PHE A 63 18.15 6.48 14.22
C PHE A 63 18.01 6.76 12.73
N PRO A 64 18.32 7.99 12.33
CA PRO A 64 18.24 8.37 10.91
C PRO A 64 19.17 7.52 10.07
N ALA A 65 18.63 6.94 9.00
CA ALA A 65 19.39 6.10 8.08
C ALA A 65 18.77 6.19 6.70
N GLN A 66 19.61 6.34 5.67
CA GLN A 66 19.14 6.42 4.29
C GLN A 66 18.38 5.17 3.87
N THR A 67 18.78 4.00 4.37
CA THR A 67 18.11 2.74 4.07
C THR A 67 16.65 2.74 4.57
N LEU A 68 16.40 3.37 5.71
CA LEU A 68 15.03 3.52 6.22
C LEU A 68 14.21 4.49 5.36
N VAL A 69 14.84 5.51 4.81
CA VAL A 69 14.17 6.42 3.87
C VAL A 69 13.78 5.66 2.60
N TRP A 70 14.67 4.84 2.07
CA TRP A 70 14.36 3.99 0.91
C TRP A 70 13.24 3.02 1.20
N SER A 71 13.20 2.45 2.41
CA SER A 71 12.12 1.58 2.86
C SER A 71 10.78 2.31 2.80
N GLY A 72 10.72 3.51 3.37
CA GLY A 72 9.48 4.31 3.38
C GLY A 72 8.99 4.63 1.98
N TYR A 73 9.86 5.09 1.09
CA TYR A 73 9.47 5.36 -0.30
C TYR A 73 9.02 4.10 -1.02
N SER A 74 9.66 2.96 -0.76
CA SER A 74 9.27 1.69 -1.36
C SER A 74 7.87 1.27 -0.92
N PHE A 75 7.53 1.45 0.35
CA PHE A 75 6.19 1.16 0.84
C PHE A 75 5.15 2.07 0.20
N ILE A 76 5.44 3.37 0.07
CA ILE A 76 4.53 4.32 -0.59
C ILE A 76 4.32 3.93 -2.05
N ALA A 77 5.40 3.67 -2.79
CA ALA A 77 5.31 3.24 -4.18
C ALA A 77 4.51 1.93 -4.30
N GLY A 78 4.74 0.98 -3.40
CA GLY A 78 4.01 -0.27 -3.36
C GLY A 78 2.52 -0.08 -3.15
N ILE A 79 2.13 0.80 -2.23
CA ILE A 79 0.71 1.10 -1.98
C ILE A 79 0.07 1.68 -3.24
N VAL A 80 0.71 2.66 -3.86
CA VAL A 80 0.18 3.30 -5.07
C VAL A 80 0.03 2.29 -6.20
N LEU A 81 1.07 1.50 -6.47
CA LEU A 81 1.07 0.58 -7.60
C LEU A 81 0.27 -0.70 -7.33
N PHE A 82 0.40 -1.28 -6.16
CA PHE A 82 -0.29 -2.54 -5.84
C PHE A 82 -1.76 -2.30 -5.49
N SER A 83 -2.02 -1.56 -4.41
CA SER A 83 -3.39 -1.32 -3.96
C SER A 83 -4.14 -0.46 -4.96
N GLY A 84 -3.51 0.57 -5.52
CA GLY A 84 -4.12 1.42 -6.54
C GLY A 84 -4.53 0.63 -7.77
N SER A 85 -3.68 -0.28 -8.26
CA SER A 85 -4.01 -1.11 -9.43
C SER A 85 -5.16 -2.08 -9.13
N LEU A 86 -5.23 -2.63 -7.92
CA LEU A 86 -6.32 -3.53 -7.52
C LEU A 86 -7.65 -2.78 -7.41
N TYR A 87 -7.64 -1.54 -6.91
CA TYR A 87 -8.84 -0.71 -6.90
C TYR A 87 -9.33 -0.43 -8.32
N ALA A 88 -8.41 -0.08 -9.21
CA ALA A 88 -8.75 0.17 -10.61
C ALA A 88 -9.28 -1.09 -11.28
N LEU A 89 -8.65 -2.25 -11.07
CA LEU A 89 -9.10 -3.53 -11.61
C LEU A 89 -10.52 -3.86 -11.15
N ALA A 90 -10.77 -3.71 -9.85
CA ALA A 90 -12.08 -4.03 -9.29
C ALA A 90 -13.19 -3.15 -9.87
N LEU A 91 -12.93 -1.85 -10.00
CA LEU A 91 -13.91 -0.90 -10.50
C LEU A 91 -14.11 -1.00 -12.00
N LEU A 92 -13.03 -1.21 -12.77
CA LEU A 92 -13.10 -1.29 -14.23
C LEU A 92 -13.61 -2.65 -14.71
N ASN A 93 -13.38 -3.71 -13.95
CA ASN A 93 -13.87 -5.04 -14.30
C ASN A 93 -15.40 -5.06 -14.41
N SER A 94 -16.08 -4.25 -13.62
CA SER A 94 -17.54 -4.14 -13.65
C SER A 94 -18.05 -3.47 -14.93
N THR A 95 -17.20 -2.73 -15.64
CA THR A 95 -17.57 -2.02 -16.88
C THR A 95 -17.24 -2.78 -18.15
N GLY A 96 -16.57 -3.93 -18.04
CA GLY A 96 -16.15 -4.71 -19.20
C GLY A 96 -15.06 -4.05 -20.05
N ASN A 97 -14.29 -3.13 -19.47
CA ASN A 97 -13.27 -2.35 -20.17
C ASN A 97 -12.05 -3.21 -20.55
N VAL A 98 -11.62 -3.12 -21.80
CA VAL A 98 -10.52 -3.93 -22.37
C VAL A 98 -9.13 -3.54 -21.83
N GLY A 99 -8.99 -2.38 -21.18
CA GLY A 99 -7.72 -1.91 -20.60
C GLY A 99 -7.29 -2.62 -19.32
N ILE A 100 -8.12 -3.49 -18.78
CA ILE A 100 -7.93 -4.21 -17.52
C ILE A 100 -6.63 -5.01 -17.48
N SER A 101 -6.28 -5.68 -18.59
CA SER A 101 -5.08 -6.52 -18.66
C SER A 101 -3.79 -5.71 -18.47
N LYS A 102 -3.77 -4.45 -18.95
CA LYS A 102 -2.62 -3.57 -18.78
C LYS A 102 -2.46 -3.11 -17.33
N ILE A 103 -3.56 -2.87 -16.64
CA ILE A 103 -3.53 -2.50 -15.21
C ILE A 103 -3.04 -3.69 -14.38
N GLY A 104 -3.42 -4.91 -14.73
CA GLY A 104 -2.97 -6.12 -14.04
C GLY A 104 -1.46 -6.33 -14.10
N ILE A 105 -0.79 -5.78 -15.10
CA ILE A 105 0.68 -5.85 -15.21
C ILE A 105 1.35 -4.98 -14.15
N ILE A 106 0.69 -3.90 -13.69
CA ILE A 106 1.23 -2.97 -12.71
C ILE A 106 1.29 -3.61 -11.31
N THR A 107 0.32 -4.45 -10.97
CA THR A 107 0.20 -5.04 -9.64
C THR A 107 1.46 -5.78 -9.18
N PRO A 108 2.11 -6.66 -9.98
CA PRO A 108 3.35 -7.32 -9.56
C PRO A 108 4.50 -6.35 -9.27
N PHE A 109 4.58 -5.23 -9.99
CA PHE A 109 5.59 -4.22 -9.72
C PHE A 109 5.37 -3.57 -8.36
N GLY A 110 4.11 -3.31 -8.00
CA GLY A 110 3.78 -2.83 -6.67
C GLY A 110 4.17 -3.83 -5.58
N GLY A 111 3.91 -5.11 -5.81
CA GLY A 111 4.33 -6.17 -4.90
C GLY A 111 5.83 -6.22 -4.72
N LEU A 112 6.58 -6.01 -5.80
CA LEU A 112 8.05 -5.94 -5.74
C LEU A 112 8.51 -4.78 -4.86
N PHE A 113 7.89 -3.61 -4.97
CA PHE A 113 8.21 -2.47 -4.11
C PHE A 113 7.91 -2.78 -2.64
N PHE A 114 6.84 -3.50 -2.34
CA PHE A 114 6.57 -3.94 -0.98
C PHE A 114 7.71 -4.81 -0.45
N ILE A 115 8.16 -5.78 -1.23
CA ILE A 115 9.26 -6.65 -0.84
C ILE A 115 10.52 -5.83 -0.59
N LEU A 116 10.84 -4.90 -1.49
CA LEU A 116 12.00 -4.02 -1.32
C LEU A 116 11.89 -3.18 -0.05
N GLY A 117 10.71 -2.68 0.25
CA GLY A 117 10.46 -1.93 1.48
C GLY A 117 10.82 -2.73 2.73
N TRP A 118 10.39 -3.98 2.79
CA TRP A 118 10.70 -4.87 3.92
C TRP A 118 12.18 -5.20 4.00
N ILE A 119 12.84 -5.43 2.85
CA ILE A 119 14.27 -5.70 2.80
C ILE A 119 15.06 -4.49 3.28
N PHE A 120 14.72 -3.28 2.81
CA PHE A 120 15.39 -2.06 3.25
C PHE A 120 15.17 -1.81 4.74
N LEU A 121 13.99 -2.12 5.26
CA LEU A 121 13.69 -2.01 6.68
C LEU A 121 14.59 -2.97 7.48
N PHE A 122 14.70 -4.20 7.05
CA PHE A 122 15.57 -5.20 7.68
C PHE A 122 17.03 -4.71 7.70
N ILE A 123 17.52 -4.25 6.55
CA ILE A 123 18.91 -3.76 6.44
C ILE A 123 19.12 -2.54 7.32
N GLY A 124 18.17 -1.61 7.34
CA GLY A 124 18.27 -0.41 8.15
C GLY A 124 18.36 -0.71 9.64
N ILE A 125 17.56 -1.66 10.10
CA ILE A 125 17.61 -2.11 11.50
C ILE A 125 18.92 -2.83 11.81
N MET A 126 19.36 -3.70 10.89
CA MET A 126 20.58 -4.49 11.07
C MET A 126 21.82 -3.60 11.16
N LYS A 127 21.87 -2.51 10.40
CA LYS A 127 23.00 -1.59 10.39
C LYS A 127 23.00 -0.60 11.55
N ARG A 128 21.94 -0.59 12.33
CA ARG A 128 21.83 0.31 13.45
C ARG A 128 22.89 -0.03 14.50
N THR A 129 23.58 1.00 14.97
CA THR A 129 24.48 0.84 16.12
C THR A 129 23.67 0.98 17.40
N SER A 130 23.79 -0.01 18.25
CA SER A 130 23.07 -0.04 19.54
C SER A 130 23.60 0.99 20.52
#